data_a786da7c404e83bf440ee1f5eac8971b
#
_entry.id   a786da7c404e83bf440ee1f5eac8971b
#
_cell.length_a   1.000
_cell.length_b   1.000
_cell.length_c   1.000
_cell.angle_alpha   90.00
_cell.angle_beta   90.00
_cell.angle_gamma   90.00
#
_symmetry.space_group_name_H-M   'P 1'
#
loop_
_entity.id
_entity.type
_entity.pdbx_description
1 polymer ?
#
loop_
_entity_poly.entity_id
_entity_poly.type
_entity_poly.pdbx_seq_one_letter_code
_entity_poly.pdbx_strand_id
1 'polypeptide(L)'
;MQKVTGDIYNQINNEIYNLEGDKWWRPDFSLNLIKTLYNPFRVGYSIEVFERFKIIPGKTSVLEVGCGGGILSEEIARKGFITTGIDPSELSLKSAASHARESNLVINYEKGTGENLPFEDNSFNVVLCCDVLEHVQDLPKVISEISRVLKIGGIFIYDTFNRTYFSKISAIKILQEWKRWSIMPPKLHVWQMFIKPDEIKSLLHENHLDWKEHRGIKPNISYLKMLRYLRKRAAGKLTYEEFGKKFLMVKSRSTQIMYIGYAVK
;
A
#
# COMPACT_ATOMS: atom_id res chain seq x y z
N MET A 1 -12.30 -6.53 -16.97
CA MET A 1 -10.95 -6.99 -16.54
C MET A 1 -10.94 -8.50 -16.39
N GLN A 2 -9.89 -9.20 -16.85
CA GLN A 2 -9.81 -10.66 -16.67
C GLN A 2 -9.63 -10.98 -15.19
N LYS A 3 -10.52 -11.78 -14.61
CA LYS A 3 -10.35 -12.32 -13.27
C LYS A 3 -9.00 -13.05 -13.23
N VAL A 4 -8.17 -12.75 -12.25
CA VAL A 4 -6.87 -13.43 -12.10
C VAL A 4 -7.16 -14.91 -11.90
N THR A 5 -6.59 -15.77 -12.76
CA THR A 5 -6.79 -17.22 -12.61
C THR A 5 -6.13 -17.70 -11.33
N GLY A 6 -6.69 -18.73 -10.68
CA GLY A 6 -6.11 -19.30 -9.46
C GLY A 6 -4.64 -19.66 -9.62
N ASP A 7 -4.22 -20.12 -10.80
CA ASP A 7 -2.82 -20.46 -11.11
C ASP A 7 -1.87 -19.25 -11.04
N ILE A 8 -2.32 -18.03 -11.37
CA ILE A 8 -1.52 -16.81 -11.25
C ILE A 8 -1.49 -16.36 -9.80
N TYR A 9 -2.64 -16.35 -9.12
CA TYR A 9 -2.73 -15.95 -7.72
C TYR A 9 -1.86 -16.84 -6.82
N ASN A 10 -1.83 -18.14 -7.04
CA ASN A 10 -1.02 -19.10 -6.29
C ASN A 10 0.50 -18.92 -6.47
N GLN A 11 0.95 -18.06 -7.40
CA GLN A 11 2.37 -17.72 -7.55
C GLN A 11 2.84 -16.64 -6.59
N ILE A 12 1.91 -15.84 -6.03
CA ILE A 12 2.26 -14.80 -5.06
C ILE A 12 2.45 -15.41 -3.67
N ASN A 13 3.44 -14.92 -2.95
CA ASN A 13 3.75 -15.38 -1.60
C ASN A 13 3.13 -14.45 -0.54
N ASN A 14 1.81 -14.46 -0.43
CA ASN A 14 1.11 -13.75 0.65
C ASN A 14 1.31 -14.41 2.03
N GLU A 15 1.79 -15.67 2.06
CA GLU A 15 2.05 -16.38 3.31
C GLU A 15 3.16 -15.73 4.16
N ILE A 16 4.01 -14.91 3.55
CA ILE A 16 5.02 -14.15 4.28
C ILE A 16 4.44 -13.29 5.40
N TYR A 17 3.24 -12.74 5.20
CA TYR A 17 2.57 -11.90 6.21
C TYR A 17 2.09 -12.72 7.42
N ASN A 18 1.78 -14.01 7.23
CA ASN A 18 1.44 -14.93 8.30
C ASN A 18 2.68 -15.50 9.01
N LEU A 19 3.80 -15.62 8.32
CA LEU A 19 5.04 -16.17 8.87
C LEU A 19 5.96 -15.10 9.51
N GLU A 20 5.94 -13.89 8.99
CA GLU A 20 6.90 -12.83 9.30
C GLU A 20 6.23 -11.52 9.76
N GLY A 21 4.91 -11.56 9.97
CA GLY A 21 4.10 -10.38 10.31
C GLY A 21 4.42 -9.74 11.66
N ASP A 22 5.19 -10.39 12.53
CA ASP A 22 5.73 -9.82 13.76
C ASP A 22 6.94 -8.89 13.52
N LYS A 23 7.49 -8.86 12.31
CA LYS A 23 8.73 -8.15 11.97
C LYS A 23 8.53 -6.81 11.25
N TRP A 24 7.29 -6.34 11.09
CA TRP A 24 7.00 -5.08 10.40
C TRP A 24 7.81 -3.87 10.90
N TRP A 25 8.04 -3.82 12.20
CA TRP A 25 8.71 -2.69 12.84
C TRP A 25 10.21 -2.90 13.03
N ARG A 26 10.74 -4.04 12.65
CA ARG A 26 12.18 -4.34 12.76
C ARG A 26 12.98 -3.67 11.66
N PRO A 27 14.00 -2.83 12.00
CA PRO A 27 14.79 -2.06 11.02
C PRO A 27 15.56 -2.93 10.01
N ASP A 28 15.90 -4.16 10.39
CA ASP A 28 16.67 -5.11 9.60
C ASP A 28 15.80 -6.01 8.71
N PHE A 29 14.48 -5.85 8.75
CA PHE A 29 13.55 -6.67 7.98
C PHE A 29 12.95 -5.93 6.79
N SER A 30 12.71 -6.65 5.67
CA SER A 30 12.29 -6.05 4.40
C SER A 30 10.94 -5.34 4.44
N LEU A 31 9.97 -5.83 5.24
CA LEU A 31 8.67 -5.18 5.40
C LEU A 31 8.78 -3.79 6.03
N ASN A 32 9.80 -3.56 6.86
CA ASN A 32 10.06 -2.23 7.44
C ASN A 32 10.43 -1.17 6.39
N LEU A 33 10.84 -1.59 5.19
CA LEU A 33 11.15 -0.65 4.11
C LEU A 33 9.96 0.26 3.77
N ILE A 34 8.74 -0.24 3.89
CA ILE A 34 7.51 0.53 3.66
C ILE A 34 7.47 1.78 4.54
N LYS A 35 7.87 1.66 5.82
CA LYS A 35 7.87 2.76 6.81
C LYS A 35 8.67 3.98 6.34
N THR A 36 9.82 3.76 5.74
CA THR A 36 10.75 4.86 5.43
C THR A 36 10.81 5.21 3.95
N LEU A 37 10.48 4.27 3.07
CA LEU A 37 10.52 4.50 1.63
C LEU A 37 9.20 5.05 1.10
N TYR A 38 8.07 4.39 1.39
CA TYR A 38 6.78 4.72 0.77
C TYR A 38 5.87 5.57 1.65
N ASN A 39 5.81 5.29 2.95
CA ASN A 39 4.84 5.94 3.83
C ASN A 39 4.97 7.46 3.94
N PRO A 40 6.17 8.07 3.99
CA PRO A 40 6.25 9.53 4.01
C PRO A 40 5.57 10.16 2.79
N PHE A 41 5.66 9.52 1.64
CA PHE A 41 4.99 9.95 0.41
C PHE A 41 3.48 9.71 0.46
N ARG A 42 3.04 8.51 0.89
CA ARG A 42 1.62 8.14 1.01
C ARG A 42 0.87 9.07 1.96
N VAL A 43 1.45 9.32 3.12
CA VAL A 43 0.89 10.27 4.11
C VAL A 43 0.83 11.67 3.54
N GLY A 44 1.90 12.18 2.95
CA GLY A 44 1.94 13.50 2.33
C GLY A 44 0.88 13.66 1.24
N TYR A 45 0.73 12.65 0.37
CA TYR A 45 -0.29 12.65 -0.67
C TYR A 45 -1.72 12.60 -0.07
N SER A 46 -1.94 11.75 0.92
CA SER A 46 -3.26 11.64 1.57
C SER A 46 -3.66 12.94 2.25
N ILE A 47 -2.75 13.58 2.97
CA ILE A 47 -3.04 14.87 3.62
C ILE A 47 -3.33 15.97 2.58
N GLU A 48 -2.58 16.02 1.46
CA GLU A 48 -2.88 16.96 0.39
C GLU A 48 -4.30 16.75 -0.20
N VAL A 49 -4.72 15.49 -0.37
CA VAL A 49 -6.09 15.17 -0.81
C VAL A 49 -7.09 15.57 0.28
N PHE A 50 -6.83 15.28 1.55
CA PHE A 50 -7.71 15.64 2.67
C PHE A 50 -7.91 17.16 2.74
N GLU A 51 -6.87 17.96 2.57
CA GLU A 51 -6.96 19.43 2.54
C GLU A 51 -7.84 19.92 1.40
N ARG A 52 -7.71 19.36 0.18
CA ARG A 52 -8.57 19.70 -0.97
C ARG A 52 -10.06 19.49 -0.68
N PHE A 53 -10.40 18.45 0.07
CA PHE A 53 -11.78 18.11 0.42
C PHE A 53 -12.20 18.60 1.79
N LYS A 54 -11.36 19.41 2.47
CA LYS A 54 -11.61 19.97 3.82
C LYS A 54 -11.94 18.86 4.85
N ILE A 55 -11.24 17.75 4.74
CA ILE A 55 -11.37 16.62 5.68
C ILE A 55 -10.76 17.01 7.01
N ILE A 56 -11.53 16.90 8.10
CA ILE A 56 -11.19 17.42 9.42
C ILE A 56 -10.78 16.28 10.35
N PRO A 57 -9.59 16.33 10.98
CA PRO A 57 -9.22 15.41 12.05
C PRO A 57 -10.24 15.39 13.21
N GLY A 58 -10.31 14.28 13.94
CA GLY A 58 -11.23 14.10 15.08
C GLY A 58 -12.68 13.80 14.73
N LYS A 59 -13.11 14.05 13.49
CA LYS A 59 -14.48 13.79 13.02
C LYS A 59 -14.54 12.83 11.82
N THR A 60 -13.40 12.46 11.27
CA THR A 60 -13.31 11.67 10.04
C THR A 60 -12.89 10.25 10.37
N SER A 61 -13.70 9.29 9.95
CA SER A 61 -13.39 7.86 9.98
C SER A 61 -12.57 7.48 8.75
N VAL A 62 -11.42 6.85 8.98
CA VAL A 62 -10.50 6.36 7.94
C VAL A 62 -10.34 4.85 8.10
N LEU A 63 -10.57 4.10 7.03
CA LEU A 63 -10.27 2.67 6.94
C LEU A 63 -9.00 2.48 6.12
N GLU A 64 -8.04 1.70 6.61
CA GLU A 64 -6.94 1.16 5.82
C GLU A 64 -7.21 -0.31 5.52
N VAL A 65 -7.39 -0.65 4.24
CA VAL A 65 -7.53 -2.03 3.77
C VAL A 65 -6.15 -2.59 3.46
N GLY A 66 -5.81 -3.75 4.07
CA GLY A 66 -4.49 -4.35 4.00
C GLY A 66 -3.47 -3.58 4.84
N CYS A 67 -3.82 -3.29 6.10
CA CYS A 67 -2.99 -2.45 6.97
C CYS A 67 -1.67 -3.10 7.42
N GLY A 68 -1.51 -4.42 7.25
CA GLY A 68 -0.31 -5.16 7.68
C GLY A 68 0.04 -4.87 9.15
N GLY A 69 1.28 -4.44 9.39
CA GLY A 69 1.76 -4.04 10.72
C GLY A 69 1.33 -2.66 11.20
N GLY A 70 0.34 -2.01 10.53
CA GLY A 70 -0.24 -0.75 10.97
C GLY A 70 0.60 0.50 10.71
N ILE A 71 1.62 0.41 9.84
CA ILE A 71 2.59 1.50 9.65
C ILE A 71 1.93 2.77 9.08
N LEU A 72 1.02 2.65 8.10
CA LEU A 72 0.30 3.80 7.55
C LEU A 72 -0.85 4.20 8.48
N SER A 73 -1.57 3.24 9.07
CA SER A 73 -2.63 3.49 10.06
C SER A 73 -2.16 4.38 11.20
N GLU A 74 -0.97 4.11 11.76
CA GLU A 74 -0.43 4.92 12.86
C GLU A 74 -0.12 6.36 12.42
N GLU A 75 0.44 6.57 11.24
CA GLU A 75 0.73 7.91 10.74
C GLU A 75 -0.56 8.73 10.51
N ILE A 76 -1.62 8.08 10.04
CA ILE A 76 -2.94 8.70 9.89
C ILE A 76 -3.57 9.01 11.25
N ALA A 77 -3.48 8.08 12.21
CA ALA A 77 -3.94 8.29 13.57
C ALA A 77 -3.18 9.42 14.30
N ARG A 78 -1.84 9.52 14.09
CA ARG A 78 -1.02 10.64 14.61
C ARG A 78 -1.46 12.01 14.06
N LYS A 79 -2.10 12.04 12.90
CA LYS A 79 -2.71 13.26 12.33
C LYS A 79 -4.09 13.57 12.92
N GLY A 80 -4.55 12.74 13.89
CA GLY A 80 -5.80 12.94 14.60
C GLY A 80 -7.04 12.35 13.92
N PHE A 81 -6.88 11.47 12.92
CA PHE A 81 -8.01 10.78 12.28
C PHE A 81 -8.45 9.55 13.07
N ILE A 82 -9.74 9.25 13.07
CA ILE A 82 -10.32 8.03 13.67
C ILE A 82 -10.01 6.87 12.72
N THR A 83 -9.01 6.07 13.08
CA THR A 83 -8.42 5.09 12.15
C THR A 83 -8.82 3.66 12.51
N THR A 84 -9.23 2.91 11.50
CA THR A 84 -9.44 1.47 11.54
C THR A 84 -8.53 0.81 10.50
N GLY A 85 -7.86 -0.27 10.86
CA GLY A 85 -7.06 -1.09 9.95
C GLY A 85 -7.65 -2.49 9.83
N ILE A 86 -7.68 -3.05 8.61
CA ILE A 86 -8.09 -4.43 8.37
C ILE A 86 -7.02 -5.18 7.58
N ASP A 87 -6.72 -6.42 7.99
CA ASP A 87 -5.75 -7.28 7.33
C ASP A 87 -6.10 -8.77 7.55
N PRO A 88 -5.84 -9.66 6.60
CA PRO A 88 -6.07 -11.10 6.79
C PRO A 88 -5.07 -11.76 7.74
N SER A 89 -3.86 -11.20 7.91
CA SER A 89 -2.81 -11.75 8.75
C SER A 89 -2.98 -11.37 10.22
N GLU A 90 -3.39 -12.34 11.03
CA GLU A 90 -3.50 -12.15 12.49
C GLU A 90 -2.16 -11.78 13.15
N LEU A 91 -1.04 -12.30 12.64
CA LEU A 91 0.29 -11.99 13.17
C LEU A 91 0.66 -10.53 12.90
N SER A 92 0.36 -10.03 11.68
CA SER A 92 0.55 -8.62 11.34
C SER A 92 -0.31 -7.71 12.22
N LEU A 93 -1.59 -8.05 12.43
CA LEU A 93 -2.49 -7.28 13.30
C LEU A 93 -2.05 -7.26 14.76
N LYS A 94 -1.52 -8.37 15.28
CA LYS A 94 -0.93 -8.41 16.64
C LYS A 94 0.27 -7.45 16.74
N SER A 95 1.12 -7.43 15.72
CA SER A 95 2.26 -6.49 15.64
C SER A 95 1.77 -5.03 15.57
N ALA A 96 0.77 -4.74 14.74
CA ALA A 96 0.15 -3.42 14.62
C ALA A 96 -0.44 -2.95 15.96
N ALA A 97 -1.26 -3.79 16.61
CA ALA A 97 -1.89 -3.45 17.89
C ALA A 97 -0.89 -3.27 19.03
N SER A 98 0.20 -4.05 19.04
CA SER A 98 1.27 -3.88 20.05
C SER A 98 1.97 -2.54 19.88
N HIS A 99 2.42 -2.24 18.66
CA HIS A 99 3.16 -1.00 18.40
C HIS A 99 2.29 0.25 18.56
N ALA A 100 1.01 0.20 18.18
CA ALA A 100 0.07 1.30 18.41
C ALA A 100 -0.08 1.60 19.92
N ARG A 101 -0.20 0.58 20.77
CA ARG A 101 -0.23 0.73 22.24
C ARG A 101 1.04 1.36 22.77
N GLU A 102 2.21 0.88 22.34
CA GLU A 102 3.51 1.43 22.71
C GLU A 102 3.65 2.90 22.29
N SER A 103 3.01 3.27 21.17
CA SER A 103 2.95 4.62 20.63
C SER A 103 1.84 5.49 21.23
N ASN A 104 1.04 4.99 22.18
CA ASN A 104 -0.11 5.66 22.78
C ASN A 104 -1.17 6.09 21.73
N LEU A 105 -1.38 5.27 20.69
CA LEU A 105 -2.38 5.50 19.65
C LEU A 105 -3.58 4.59 19.84
N VAL A 106 -4.76 5.15 19.60
CA VAL A 106 -6.03 4.39 19.60
C VAL A 106 -6.41 4.12 18.15
N ILE A 107 -6.24 2.87 17.74
CA ILE A 107 -6.56 2.39 16.38
C ILE A 107 -7.32 1.08 16.53
N ASN A 108 -8.43 0.94 15.83
CA ASN A 108 -9.16 -0.33 15.74
C ASN A 108 -8.52 -1.21 14.68
N TYR A 109 -8.10 -2.44 15.04
CA TYR A 109 -7.57 -3.42 14.09
C TYR A 109 -8.47 -4.64 14.04
N GLU A 110 -8.94 -4.99 12.85
CA GLU A 110 -9.86 -6.08 12.59
C GLU A 110 -9.28 -7.09 11.59
N LYS A 111 -9.59 -8.37 11.77
CA LYS A 111 -9.21 -9.42 10.82
C LYS A 111 -10.25 -9.54 9.72
N GLY A 112 -9.80 -9.47 8.46
CA GLY A 112 -10.66 -9.64 7.30
C GLY A 112 -9.91 -9.39 6.01
N THR A 113 -10.59 -9.57 4.88
CA THR A 113 -10.04 -9.38 3.55
C THR A 113 -10.72 -8.22 2.84
N GLY A 114 -10.04 -7.65 1.84
CA GLY A 114 -10.62 -6.59 1.04
C GLY A 114 -11.84 -7.03 0.22
N GLU A 115 -11.96 -8.34 -0.08
CA GLU A 115 -13.09 -8.92 -0.80
C GLU A 115 -14.36 -9.05 0.05
N ASN A 116 -14.23 -8.97 1.38
CA ASN A 116 -15.36 -9.08 2.31
C ASN A 116 -15.11 -8.23 3.55
N LEU A 117 -15.42 -6.94 3.48
CA LEU A 117 -15.22 -6.00 4.56
C LEU A 117 -16.35 -6.15 5.62
N PRO A 118 -16.03 -6.43 6.90
CA PRO A 118 -17.01 -6.67 7.95
C PRO A 118 -17.60 -5.35 8.52
N PHE A 119 -17.86 -4.40 7.64
CA PHE A 119 -18.40 -3.09 8.00
C PHE A 119 -19.69 -2.81 7.27
N GLU A 120 -20.55 -2.00 7.87
CA GLU A 120 -21.80 -1.56 7.26
C GLU A 120 -21.57 -0.63 6.07
N ASP A 121 -22.56 -0.51 5.21
CA ASP A 121 -22.57 0.43 4.10
C ASP A 121 -22.39 1.87 4.60
N ASN A 122 -21.65 2.68 3.86
CA ASN A 122 -21.44 4.09 4.16
C ASN A 122 -20.90 4.38 5.58
N SER A 123 -19.94 3.57 6.06
CA SER A 123 -19.34 3.67 7.40
C SER A 123 -18.16 4.64 7.45
N PHE A 124 -17.39 4.75 6.36
CA PHE A 124 -16.13 5.49 6.34
C PHE A 124 -16.16 6.74 5.47
N ASN A 125 -15.51 7.79 5.93
CA ASN A 125 -15.29 9.01 5.14
C ASN A 125 -14.15 8.85 4.14
N VAL A 126 -13.13 8.04 4.50
CA VAL A 126 -11.97 7.77 3.68
C VAL A 126 -11.63 6.29 3.76
N VAL A 127 -11.25 5.71 2.62
CA VAL A 127 -10.63 4.38 2.55
C VAL A 127 -9.26 4.53 1.90
N LEU A 128 -8.24 3.97 2.54
CA LEU A 128 -6.87 3.83 2.03
C LEU A 128 -6.65 2.36 1.66
N CYS A 129 -6.04 2.10 0.51
CA CYS A 129 -5.65 0.76 0.08
C CYS A 129 -4.34 0.88 -0.71
N CYS A 130 -3.23 0.75 0.00
CA CYS A 130 -1.89 1.03 -0.52
C CYS A 130 -1.04 -0.22 -0.54
N ASP A 131 -0.47 -0.57 -1.71
CA ASP A 131 0.38 -1.77 -1.90
C ASP A 131 -0.38 -3.09 -1.62
N VAL A 132 -1.66 -3.13 -1.99
CA VAL A 132 -2.58 -4.24 -1.67
C VAL A 132 -3.30 -4.76 -2.92
N LEU A 133 -3.73 -3.87 -3.82
CA LEU A 133 -4.60 -4.23 -4.95
C LEU A 133 -3.96 -5.27 -5.88
N GLU A 134 -2.63 -5.32 -5.99
CA GLU A 134 -1.87 -6.32 -6.74
C GLU A 134 -1.70 -7.66 -6.00
N HIS A 135 -2.17 -7.76 -4.75
CA HIS A 135 -2.09 -8.95 -3.91
C HIS A 135 -3.42 -9.69 -3.74
N VAL A 136 -4.52 -9.10 -4.20
CA VAL A 136 -5.86 -9.64 -3.99
C VAL A 136 -6.29 -10.62 -5.09
N GLN A 137 -7.14 -11.56 -4.75
CA GLN A 137 -7.62 -12.57 -5.70
C GLN A 137 -8.73 -12.04 -6.60
N ASP A 138 -9.62 -11.21 -6.06
CA ASP A 138 -10.78 -10.66 -6.78
C ASP A 138 -10.80 -9.13 -6.66
N LEU A 139 -9.98 -8.47 -7.49
CA LEU A 139 -9.89 -7.01 -7.50
C LEU A 139 -11.23 -6.29 -7.74
N PRO A 140 -12.10 -6.72 -8.67
CA PRO A 140 -13.44 -6.17 -8.82
C PRO A 140 -14.25 -6.20 -7.52
N LYS A 141 -14.20 -7.31 -6.80
CA LYS A 141 -14.90 -7.47 -5.52
C LYS A 141 -14.35 -6.52 -4.46
N VAL A 142 -13.03 -6.37 -4.37
CA VAL A 142 -12.40 -5.40 -3.45
C VAL A 142 -12.86 -3.98 -3.73
N ILE A 143 -12.87 -3.54 -4.99
CA ILE A 143 -13.33 -2.19 -5.36
C ILE A 143 -14.82 -2.00 -5.03
N SER A 144 -15.64 -3.03 -5.25
CA SER A 144 -17.06 -3.02 -4.89
C SER A 144 -17.28 -2.87 -3.38
N GLU A 145 -16.53 -3.61 -2.55
CA GLU A 145 -16.60 -3.52 -1.10
C GLU A 145 -16.12 -2.16 -0.59
N ILE A 146 -15.02 -1.63 -1.14
CA ILE A 146 -14.53 -0.29 -0.84
C ILE A 146 -15.60 0.76 -1.15
N SER A 147 -16.22 0.67 -2.32
CA SER A 147 -17.33 1.57 -2.67
C SER A 147 -18.49 1.42 -1.70
N ARG A 148 -18.87 0.20 -1.33
CA ARG A 148 -19.98 -0.07 -0.41
C ARG A 148 -19.77 0.61 0.95
N VAL A 149 -18.60 0.43 1.56
CA VAL A 149 -18.31 0.97 2.90
C VAL A 149 -17.99 2.47 2.91
N LEU A 150 -17.65 3.08 1.78
CA LEU A 150 -17.48 4.52 1.67
C LEU A 150 -18.82 5.26 1.77
N LYS A 151 -18.85 6.34 2.51
CA LYS A 151 -19.97 7.31 2.52
C LYS A 151 -20.06 8.01 1.17
N ILE A 152 -21.25 8.50 0.84
CA ILE A 152 -21.42 9.40 -0.32
C ILE A 152 -20.57 10.64 -0.11
N GLY A 153 -19.79 11.02 -1.13
CA GLY A 153 -18.76 12.05 -1.04
C GLY A 153 -17.46 11.59 -0.36
N GLY A 154 -17.38 10.31 0.04
CA GLY A 154 -16.18 9.71 0.64
C GLY A 154 -15.05 9.53 -0.38
N ILE A 155 -13.83 9.47 0.12
CA ILE A 155 -12.62 9.44 -0.68
C ILE A 155 -11.95 8.07 -0.61
N PHE A 156 -11.65 7.48 -1.77
CA PHE A 156 -10.80 6.31 -1.91
C PHE A 156 -9.42 6.71 -2.41
N ILE A 157 -8.37 6.43 -1.63
CA ILE A 157 -6.96 6.64 -2.03
C ILE A 157 -6.30 5.28 -2.15
N TYR A 158 -5.56 5.08 -3.24
CA TYR A 158 -4.89 3.81 -3.53
C TYR A 158 -3.56 4.02 -4.23
N ASP A 159 -2.62 3.13 -4.01
CA ASP A 159 -1.45 2.97 -4.87
C ASP A 159 -1.25 1.50 -5.25
N THR A 160 -0.56 1.27 -6.36
CA THR A 160 -0.26 -0.06 -6.87
C THR A 160 0.84 -0.02 -7.93
N PHE A 161 1.38 -1.17 -8.29
CA PHE A 161 2.29 -1.33 -9.41
C PHE A 161 1.55 -1.31 -10.75
N ASN A 162 2.12 -0.62 -11.74
CA ASN A 162 1.60 -0.61 -13.10
C ASN A 162 2.14 -1.81 -13.90
N ARG A 163 1.29 -2.54 -14.61
CA ARG A 163 1.65 -3.67 -15.47
C ARG A 163 2.30 -3.20 -16.77
N THR A 164 3.55 -2.75 -16.68
CA THR A 164 4.37 -2.35 -17.80
C THR A 164 5.59 -3.26 -17.93
N TYR A 165 6.23 -3.25 -19.09
CA TYR A 165 7.50 -3.96 -19.27
C TYR A 165 8.61 -3.38 -18.39
N PHE A 166 8.58 -2.07 -18.14
CA PHE A 166 9.54 -1.39 -17.30
C PHE A 166 9.41 -1.80 -15.81
N SER A 167 8.19 -1.91 -15.29
CA SER A 167 7.96 -2.42 -13.92
C SER A 167 8.34 -3.90 -13.80
N LYS A 168 8.14 -4.72 -14.86
CA LYS A 168 8.57 -6.11 -14.88
C LYS A 168 10.08 -6.22 -14.69
N ILE A 169 10.86 -5.39 -15.39
CA ILE A 169 12.32 -5.41 -15.25
C ILE A 169 12.75 -4.85 -13.90
N SER A 170 12.25 -3.67 -13.53
CA SER A 170 12.71 -2.98 -12.32
C SER A 170 12.23 -3.65 -11.02
N ALA A 171 10.93 -3.85 -10.85
CA ALA A 171 10.38 -4.39 -9.60
C ALA A 171 10.61 -5.90 -9.49
N ILE A 172 10.31 -6.67 -10.55
CA ILE A 172 10.41 -8.13 -10.47
C ILE A 172 11.86 -8.58 -10.69
N LYS A 173 12.45 -8.28 -11.86
CA LYS A 173 13.77 -8.87 -12.20
C LYS A 173 14.89 -8.31 -11.33
N ILE A 174 14.94 -7.00 -11.08
CA ILE A 174 16.05 -6.37 -10.35
C ILE A 174 15.81 -6.42 -8.84
N LEU A 175 14.66 -5.90 -8.37
CA LEU A 175 14.45 -5.68 -6.94
C LEU A 175 13.91 -6.92 -6.20
N GLN A 176 13.37 -7.93 -6.90
CA GLN A 176 12.86 -9.15 -6.28
C GLN A 176 13.70 -10.39 -6.64
N GLU A 177 14.02 -10.65 -7.92
CA GLU A 177 14.64 -11.91 -8.34
C GLU A 177 16.18 -11.87 -8.38
N TRP A 178 16.79 -10.73 -8.65
CA TRP A 178 18.25 -10.65 -8.77
C TRP A 178 18.90 -10.67 -7.39
N LYS A 179 19.33 -11.83 -6.94
CA LYS A 179 19.89 -12.09 -5.59
C LYS A 179 20.92 -11.05 -5.11
N ARG A 180 21.69 -10.46 -6.02
CA ARG A 180 22.71 -9.46 -5.68
C ARG A 180 22.11 -8.13 -5.21
N TRP A 181 20.90 -7.76 -5.64
CA TRP A 181 20.31 -6.44 -5.41
C TRP A 181 18.86 -6.51 -4.92
N SER A 182 18.35 -7.74 -4.69
CA SER A 182 17.00 -7.89 -4.19
C SER A 182 16.85 -7.20 -2.82
N ILE A 183 15.80 -6.44 -2.71
CA ILE A 183 15.35 -5.80 -1.47
C ILE A 183 13.96 -6.27 -1.06
N MET A 184 13.33 -7.06 -1.92
CA MET A 184 12.02 -7.66 -1.72
C MET A 184 12.16 -9.17 -1.50
N PRO A 185 11.30 -9.79 -0.67
CA PRO A 185 11.21 -11.23 -0.56
C PRO A 185 10.90 -11.90 -1.91
N PRO A 186 11.33 -13.16 -2.11
CA PRO A 186 10.99 -13.90 -3.32
C PRO A 186 9.46 -14.08 -3.47
N LYS A 187 8.96 -13.90 -4.69
CA LYS A 187 7.55 -14.05 -5.04
C LYS A 187 6.59 -13.13 -4.28
N LEU A 188 7.09 -12.04 -3.70
CA LEU A 188 6.24 -11.04 -3.05
C LEU A 188 5.26 -10.42 -4.06
N HIS A 189 5.71 -10.20 -5.29
CA HIS A 189 4.89 -9.68 -6.37
C HIS A 189 4.92 -10.60 -7.60
N VAL A 190 3.80 -10.65 -8.31
CA VAL A 190 3.64 -11.34 -9.60
C VAL A 190 3.22 -10.31 -10.65
N TRP A 191 4.06 -10.12 -11.66
CA TRP A 191 3.85 -9.04 -12.65
C TRP A 191 2.49 -9.07 -13.33
N GLN A 192 1.90 -10.24 -13.56
CA GLN A 192 0.58 -10.40 -14.16
C GLN A 192 -0.54 -9.80 -13.30
N MET A 193 -0.31 -9.66 -11.99
CA MET A 193 -1.26 -9.07 -11.03
C MET A 193 -1.13 -7.54 -10.93
N PHE A 194 -0.10 -6.94 -11.50
CA PHE A 194 0.02 -5.48 -11.58
C PHE A 194 -1.12 -4.90 -12.40
N ILE A 195 -1.56 -3.69 -12.08
CA ILE A 195 -2.81 -3.10 -12.56
C ILE A 195 -2.49 -1.88 -13.43
N LYS A 196 -3.01 -1.86 -14.66
CA LYS A 196 -2.86 -0.67 -15.51
C LYS A 196 -3.77 0.46 -15.04
N PRO A 197 -3.37 1.74 -15.19
CA PRO A 197 -4.21 2.89 -14.82
C PRO A 197 -5.61 2.88 -15.44
N ASP A 198 -5.75 2.45 -16.69
CA ASP A 198 -7.06 2.37 -17.34
C ASP A 198 -7.94 1.23 -16.80
N GLU A 199 -7.34 0.12 -16.34
CA GLU A 199 -8.06 -1.00 -15.75
C GLU A 199 -8.69 -0.60 -14.41
N ILE A 200 -7.91 0.05 -13.52
CA ILE A 200 -8.46 0.53 -12.25
C ILE A 200 -9.50 1.64 -12.47
N LYS A 201 -9.27 2.54 -13.44
CA LYS A 201 -10.23 3.60 -13.77
C LYS A 201 -11.58 3.03 -14.22
N SER A 202 -11.59 1.99 -15.04
CA SER A 202 -12.82 1.29 -15.45
C SER A 202 -13.55 0.69 -14.25
N LEU A 203 -12.81 -0.02 -13.37
CA LEU A 203 -13.39 -0.62 -12.16
C LEU A 203 -13.97 0.41 -11.20
N LEU A 204 -13.29 1.56 -11.03
CA LEU A 204 -13.79 2.66 -10.22
C LEU A 204 -15.13 3.16 -10.78
N HIS A 205 -15.20 3.40 -12.08
CA HIS A 205 -16.42 3.87 -12.74
C HIS A 205 -17.57 2.86 -12.63
N GLU A 206 -17.30 1.57 -12.84
CA GLU A 206 -18.27 0.48 -12.69
C GLU A 206 -18.86 0.38 -11.27
N ASN A 207 -18.11 0.89 -10.26
CA ASN A 207 -18.52 0.88 -8.85
C ASN A 207 -18.91 2.28 -8.33
N HIS A 208 -19.30 3.20 -9.21
CA HIS A 208 -19.75 4.56 -8.87
C HIS A 208 -18.72 5.40 -8.10
N LEU A 209 -17.43 5.13 -8.35
CA LEU A 209 -16.32 5.91 -7.82
C LEU A 209 -15.78 6.83 -8.93
N ASP A 210 -15.97 8.14 -8.77
CA ASP A 210 -15.52 9.13 -9.74
C ASP A 210 -14.01 9.33 -9.63
N TRP A 211 -13.27 8.76 -10.58
CA TRP A 211 -11.83 8.89 -10.68
C TRP A 211 -11.40 10.35 -10.85
N LYS A 212 -10.41 10.80 -10.07
CA LYS A 212 -9.92 12.19 -10.09
C LYS A 212 -8.52 12.34 -10.67
N GLU A 213 -7.55 11.56 -10.19
CA GLU A 213 -6.18 11.64 -10.73
C GLU A 213 -5.37 10.35 -10.49
N HIS A 214 -4.34 10.19 -11.34
CA HIS A 214 -3.20 9.32 -11.10
C HIS A 214 -1.91 10.13 -11.13
N ARG A 215 -1.00 9.83 -10.21
CA ARG A 215 0.37 10.35 -10.17
C ARG A 215 1.34 9.19 -10.06
N GLY A 216 2.38 9.20 -10.89
CA GLY A 216 3.47 8.23 -10.71
C GLY A 216 4.23 8.49 -9.41
N ILE A 217 4.83 7.45 -8.89
CA ILE A 217 5.71 7.47 -7.72
C ILE A 217 7.11 7.12 -8.19
N LYS A 218 8.10 7.95 -7.86
CA LYS A 218 9.50 7.68 -8.18
C LYS A 218 10.44 8.17 -7.09
N PRO A 219 11.62 7.55 -6.92
CA PRO A 219 12.63 8.09 -6.03
C PRO A 219 13.25 9.36 -6.62
N ASN A 220 13.47 10.38 -5.78
CA ASN A 220 14.19 11.60 -6.12
C ASN A 220 15.70 11.42 -5.91
N ILE A 221 16.30 10.54 -6.68
CA ILE A 221 17.72 10.19 -6.58
C ILE A 221 18.27 9.81 -7.95
N SER A 222 19.54 10.08 -8.20
CA SER A 222 20.20 9.64 -9.44
C SER A 222 20.44 8.13 -9.45
N TYR A 223 20.43 7.53 -10.64
CA TYR A 223 20.67 6.08 -10.82
C TYR A 223 22.00 5.62 -10.19
N LEU A 224 23.06 6.41 -10.30
CA LEU A 224 24.37 6.06 -9.71
C LEU A 224 24.32 5.99 -8.18
N LYS A 225 23.63 6.94 -7.54
CA LYS A 225 23.42 6.91 -6.08
C LYS A 225 22.54 5.73 -5.68
N MET A 226 21.47 5.45 -6.43
CA MET A 226 20.60 4.30 -6.18
C MET A 226 21.39 2.98 -6.23
N LEU A 227 22.20 2.75 -7.27
CA LEU A 227 23.06 1.58 -7.39
C LEU A 227 24.07 1.46 -6.24
N ARG A 228 24.63 2.60 -5.80
CA ARG A 228 25.53 2.62 -4.63
C ARG A 228 24.81 2.17 -3.35
N TYR A 229 23.59 2.62 -3.11
CA TYR A 229 22.84 2.23 -1.92
C TYR A 229 22.35 0.78 -1.98
N LEU A 230 21.91 0.28 -3.15
CA LEU A 230 21.59 -1.13 -3.36
C LEU A 230 22.81 -2.02 -3.04
N ARG A 231 24.00 -1.66 -3.52
CA ARG A 231 25.25 -2.38 -3.19
C ARG A 231 25.57 -2.35 -1.68
N LYS A 232 25.37 -1.21 -1.01
CA LYS A 232 25.58 -1.12 0.43
C LYS A 232 24.59 -1.98 1.21
N ARG A 233 23.30 -2.00 0.80
CA ARG A 233 22.29 -2.85 1.41
C ARG A 233 22.61 -4.33 1.21
N ALA A 234 22.94 -4.73 -0.01
CA ALA A 234 23.31 -6.10 -0.35
C ALA A 234 24.56 -6.59 0.42
N ALA A 235 25.48 -5.68 0.75
CA ALA A 235 26.68 -5.96 1.57
C ALA A 235 26.41 -5.92 3.08
N GLY A 236 25.15 -5.80 3.53
CA GLY A 236 24.80 -5.71 4.96
C GLY A 236 25.24 -4.42 5.67
N LYS A 237 25.66 -3.38 4.91
CA LYS A 237 26.16 -2.11 5.45
C LYS A 237 25.05 -1.10 5.75
N LEU A 238 23.81 -1.43 5.46
CA LEU A 238 22.61 -0.65 5.76
C LEU A 238 21.49 -1.60 6.17
N THR A 239 20.74 -1.27 7.19
CA THR A 239 19.44 -1.89 7.47
C THR A 239 18.43 -1.51 6.40
N TYR A 240 17.25 -2.14 6.35
CA TYR A 240 16.19 -1.72 5.44
C TYR A 240 15.65 -0.34 5.78
N GLU A 241 15.57 0.00 7.07
CA GLU A 241 15.17 1.32 7.53
C GLU A 241 16.14 2.41 7.08
N GLU A 242 17.45 2.20 7.29
CA GLU A 242 18.48 3.14 6.83
C GLU A 242 18.51 3.28 5.32
N PHE A 243 18.31 2.17 4.59
CA PHE A 243 18.23 2.19 3.14
C PHE A 243 17.04 3.02 2.68
N GLY A 244 15.84 2.80 3.21
CA GLY A 244 14.63 3.56 2.85
C GLY A 244 14.79 5.07 3.10
N LYS A 245 15.43 5.47 4.21
CA LYS A 245 15.73 6.89 4.52
C LYS A 245 16.65 7.59 3.50
N LYS A 246 17.34 6.85 2.62
CA LYS A 246 18.17 7.45 1.55
C LYS A 246 17.37 7.89 0.33
N PHE A 247 16.10 7.53 0.27
CA PHE A 247 15.22 7.84 -0.84
C PHE A 247 14.08 8.74 -0.38
N LEU A 248 13.88 9.81 -1.10
CA LEU A 248 12.66 10.62 -1.00
C LEU A 248 11.80 10.26 -2.22
N MET A 249 10.65 9.65 -1.97
CA MET A 249 9.69 9.39 -3.05
C MET A 249 8.96 10.69 -3.39
N VAL A 250 8.79 10.95 -4.68
CA VAL A 250 8.14 12.17 -5.18
C VAL A 250 7.14 11.85 -6.28
N LYS A 251 6.19 12.77 -6.48
CA LYS A 251 5.25 12.69 -7.60
C LYS A 251 5.96 12.74 -8.95
N SER A 252 5.44 11.99 -9.90
CA SER A 252 5.90 11.95 -11.29
C SER A 252 4.69 12.02 -12.24
N ARG A 253 4.92 12.56 -13.44
CA ARG A 253 3.94 12.41 -14.52
C ARG A 253 3.93 11.00 -15.12
N SER A 254 5.06 10.30 -15.03
CA SER A 254 5.19 8.93 -15.54
C SER A 254 4.71 7.93 -14.48
N THR A 255 3.75 7.10 -14.86
CA THR A 255 3.19 6.00 -14.05
C THR A 255 3.83 4.64 -14.37
N GLN A 256 4.99 4.60 -15.00
CA GLN A 256 5.58 3.37 -15.57
C GLN A 256 5.89 2.27 -14.56
N ILE A 257 6.13 2.58 -13.29
CA ILE A 257 6.45 1.56 -12.26
C ILE A 257 5.28 1.44 -11.27
N MET A 258 5.04 2.50 -10.53
CA MET A 258 3.98 2.62 -9.53
C MET A 258 3.21 3.91 -9.73
N TYR A 259 1.99 3.90 -9.29
CA TYR A 259 1.18 5.11 -9.26
C TYR A 259 0.27 5.13 -8.03
N ILE A 260 -0.04 6.33 -7.58
CA ILE A 260 -1.04 6.64 -6.56
C ILE A 260 -2.17 7.42 -7.21
N GLY A 261 -3.36 7.24 -6.73
CA GLY A 261 -4.52 7.96 -7.21
C GLY A 261 -5.62 8.06 -6.17
N TYR A 262 -6.66 8.81 -6.51
CA TYR A 262 -7.87 8.84 -5.70
C TYR A 262 -9.13 8.96 -6.54
N ALA A 263 -10.23 8.51 -5.94
CA ALA A 263 -11.58 8.62 -6.47
C ALA A 263 -12.53 9.10 -5.37
N VAL A 264 -13.71 9.57 -5.74
CA VAL A 264 -14.77 10.04 -4.83
C VAL A 264 -16.04 9.28 -5.13
N LYS A 265 -16.73 8.81 -4.08
CA LYS A 265 -18.04 8.14 -4.21
C LYS A 265 -19.17 9.13 -4.43
#